data_92cf906c4683e5c9540ab8f338b70926
#
_entry.id   92cf906c4683e5c9540ab8f338b70926
#
_cell.length_a   1.000
_cell.length_b   1.000
_cell.length_c   1.000
_cell.angle_alpha   90.00
_cell.angle_beta   90.00
_cell.angle_gamma   90.00
#
_symmetry.space_group_name_H-M   'P 1'
#
loop_
_entity.id
_entity.type
_entity.pdbx_description
1 polymer ?
#
loop_
_entity_poly.entity_id
_entity_poly.type
_entity_poly.pdbx_seq_one_letter_code
_entity_poly.pdbx_strand_id
1 'polypeptide(L)'
;QVEGQTFKTEGWIDDDTYRLAASGVPKSTLKNKVARRESAKRAAILNAQYQVLEKFKGSKIEGAAGMSDFENTGIAIAQEVSGIVKGGSVVSATYDEEDNCEIIYEVKAKGLKKKVAAADWQ
;
A
#
# COMPACT_ATOMS: atom_id res chain seq x y z
N GLN A 1 -24.01 13.05 5.26
CA GLN A 1 -23.55 12.85 5.28
C GLN A 1 -23.03 12.46 5.22
N VAL A 2 -23.21 12.48 5.24
CA VAL A 2 -22.60 12.13 5.23
C VAL A 2 -21.96 11.74 5.33
N GLU A 3 -22.08 11.95 5.57
CA GLU A 3 -21.41 11.80 5.81
C GLU A 3 -20.58 11.29 5.89
N GLY A 4 -20.27 11.31 5.87
CA GLY A 4 -19.48 10.83 5.99
C GLY A 4 -18.92 10.31 5.94
N GLN A 5 -19.03 10.53 5.79
CA GLN A 5 -18.56 10.05 5.79
C GLN A 5 -17.90 9.19 6.15
N THR A 6 -17.89 8.99 6.32
CA THR A 6 -17.26 7.93 6.93
C THR A 6 -16.47 7.04 6.00
N PHE A 7 -16.08 7.57 4.92
CA PHE A 7 -15.19 6.83 4.04
C PHE A 7 -13.80 6.91 4.57
N LYS A 8 -13.28 5.78 4.93
CA LYS A 8 -11.90 5.69 5.33
C LYS A 8 -11.08 5.38 4.09
N THR A 9 -10.32 6.33 3.65
CA THR A 9 -9.50 6.14 2.46
C THR A 9 -8.07 5.74 2.82
N GLU A 10 -7.71 5.82 4.09
CA GLU A 10 -6.38 5.42 4.53
C GLU A 10 -6.47 4.61 5.80
N GLY A 11 -5.56 3.66 5.93
CA GLY A 11 -5.45 2.83 7.09
C GLY A 11 -6.23 1.54 6.96
N TRP A 12 -6.39 0.87 8.07
CA TRP A 12 -7.10 -0.38 8.11
C TRP A 12 -8.59 -0.14 7.97
N ILE A 13 -9.16 -0.70 6.91
CA ILE A 13 -10.61 -0.63 6.69
C ILE A 13 -11.28 -1.70 7.54
N ASP A 14 -10.67 -2.88 7.54
CA ASP A 14 -11.06 -3.99 8.42
C ASP A 14 -9.80 -4.83 8.62
N ASP A 15 -9.95 -6.02 9.21
CA ASP A 15 -8.78 -6.85 9.51
C ASP A 15 -8.12 -7.43 8.28
N ASP A 16 -8.78 -7.36 7.15
CA ASP A 16 -8.29 -7.96 5.91
C ASP A 16 -7.90 -6.93 4.85
N THR A 17 -8.20 -5.67 5.07
CA THR A 17 -8.09 -4.66 4.02
C THR A 17 -7.38 -3.40 4.52
N TYR A 18 -6.37 -2.98 3.79
CA TYR A 18 -5.64 -1.76 4.08
C TYR A 18 -5.65 -0.86 2.86
N ARG A 19 -5.88 0.43 3.06
CA ARG A 19 -5.89 1.40 1.97
C ARG A 19 -4.96 2.56 2.25
N LEU A 20 -4.46 3.15 1.16
CA LEU A 20 -3.51 4.24 1.25
C LEU A 20 -3.62 5.09 0.00
N ALA A 21 -3.56 6.41 0.18
CA ALA A 21 -3.51 7.34 -0.94
C ALA A 21 -2.06 7.60 -1.29
N ALA A 22 -1.76 7.63 -2.58
CA ALA A 22 -0.42 7.93 -3.05
C ALA A 22 -0.50 8.65 -4.38
N SER A 23 0.56 9.35 -4.73
CA SER A 23 0.58 10.09 -5.97
C SER A 23 1.86 9.83 -6.73
N GLY A 24 1.82 10.14 -8.02
CA GLY A 24 2.97 10.02 -8.88
C GLY A 24 2.94 11.11 -9.93
N VAL A 25 4.12 11.43 -10.45
CA VAL A 25 4.24 12.45 -11.48
C VAL A 25 4.64 11.78 -12.78
N PRO A 26 4.27 12.39 -13.92
CA PRO A 26 4.65 11.82 -15.20
C PRO A 26 6.12 12.00 -15.46
N LYS A 27 6.69 11.12 -16.29
CA LYS A 27 8.05 11.29 -16.74
C LYS A 27 8.16 12.55 -17.59
N SER A 28 9.17 13.35 -17.32
CA SER A 28 9.32 14.63 -17.99
C SER A 28 9.63 14.49 -19.48
N THR A 29 10.15 13.33 -19.88
CA THR A 29 10.52 13.11 -21.28
C THR A 29 9.34 12.75 -22.16
N LEU A 30 8.20 12.39 -21.57
CA LEU A 30 7.04 11.98 -22.33
C LEU A 30 6.21 13.18 -22.72
N LYS A 31 5.72 13.19 -23.96
CA LYS A 31 4.93 14.30 -24.46
C LYS A 31 3.48 13.95 -24.77
N ASN A 32 3.23 12.67 -25.00
CA ASN A 32 1.89 12.20 -25.26
C ASN A 32 1.11 12.13 -23.95
N LYS A 33 -0.09 12.71 -23.95
CA LYS A 33 -0.87 12.78 -22.71
C LYS A 33 -1.18 11.42 -22.13
N VAL A 34 -1.53 10.44 -22.97
CA VAL A 34 -1.83 9.11 -22.49
C VAL A 34 -0.58 8.47 -21.85
N ALA A 35 0.57 8.62 -22.52
CA ALA A 35 1.80 8.06 -21.99
C ALA A 35 2.19 8.74 -20.68
N ARG A 36 1.99 10.06 -20.60
CA ARG A 36 2.29 10.78 -19.37
C ARG A 36 1.44 10.29 -18.22
N ARG A 37 0.15 10.14 -18.44
CA ARG A 37 -0.75 9.65 -17.38
C ARG A 37 -0.45 8.24 -16.99
N GLU A 38 -0.09 7.38 -17.95
CA GLU A 38 0.30 6.02 -17.65
C GLU A 38 1.54 5.98 -16.75
N SER A 39 2.53 6.79 -17.08
CA SER A 39 3.75 6.80 -16.27
C SER A 39 3.49 7.37 -14.88
N ALA A 40 2.61 8.37 -14.77
CA ALA A 40 2.25 8.93 -13.47
C ALA A 40 1.53 7.89 -12.61
N LYS A 41 0.62 7.13 -13.22
CA LYS A 41 -0.10 6.11 -12.48
C LYS A 41 0.84 5.01 -12.01
N ARG A 42 1.77 4.60 -12.88
CA ARG A 42 2.75 3.59 -12.48
C ARG A 42 3.61 4.06 -11.31
N ALA A 43 4.03 5.33 -11.35
CA ALA A 43 4.79 5.89 -10.27
C ALA A 43 3.97 5.93 -8.98
N ALA A 44 2.69 6.27 -9.08
CA ALA A 44 1.82 6.32 -7.91
C ALA A 44 1.67 4.93 -7.30
N ILE A 45 1.53 3.89 -8.14
CA ILE A 45 1.41 2.53 -7.64
C ILE A 45 2.67 2.11 -6.89
N LEU A 46 3.83 2.39 -7.46
CA LEU A 46 5.09 2.04 -6.79
C LEU A 46 5.24 2.78 -5.47
N ASN A 47 4.89 4.06 -5.46
CA ASN A 47 4.94 4.84 -4.23
C ASN A 47 3.98 4.27 -3.19
N ALA A 48 2.79 3.85 -3.62
CA ALA A 48 1.81 3.28 -2.70
C ALA A 48 2.34 1.99 -2.09
N GLN A 49 2.91 1.12 -2.91
CA GLN A 49 3.43 -0.15 -2.41
C GLN A 49 4.53 0.10 -1.38
N TYR A 50 5.42 1.02 -1.68
CA TYR A 50 6.48 1.36 -0.76
C TYR A 50 5.93 1.89 0.56
N GLN A 51 4.97 2.81 0.47
CA GLN A 51 4.42 3.42 1.68
C GLN A 51 3.64 2.43 2.53
N VAL A 52 2.90 1.51 1.90
CA VAL A 52 2.19 0.48 2.65
C VAL A 52 3.18 -0.38 3.42
N LEU A 53 4.24 -0.81 2.75
CA LEU A 53 5.24 -1.64 3.41
C LEU A 53 5.89 -0.90 4.57
N GLU A 54 6.17 0.39 4.39
CA GLU A 54 6.76 1.17 5.48
C GLU A 54 5.82 1.27 6.67
N LYS A 55 4.53 1.45 6.40
CA LYS A 55 3.56 1.51 7.48
C LYS A 55 3.47 0.18 8.21
N PHE A 56 3.50 -0.92 7.47
CA PHE A 56 3.42 -2.24 8.09
C PHE A 56 4.65 -2.50 8.95
N LYS A 57 5.82 -2.14 8.45
CA LYS A 57 7.05 -2.32 9.23
C LYS A 57 7.03 -1.50 10.50
N GLY A 58 6.56 -0.27 10.40
CA GLY A 58 6.51 0.60 11.55
C GLY A 58 5.54 0.14 12.62
N SER A 59 4.41 -0.45 12.19
CA SER A 59 3.37 -0.83 13.13
C SER A 59 3.73 -2.04 13.96
N LYS A 60 4.87 -2.67 13.67
CA LYS A 60 5.23 -3.94 14.26
C LYS A 60 6.14 -3.80 15.49
N ILE A 61 6.52 -2.60 15.81
CA ILE A 61 7.56 -2.37 16.82
C ILE A 61 7.29 -3.09 18.12
N GLU A 62 6.09 -2.96 18.64
CA GLU A 62 5.77 -3.53 19.93
C GLU A 62 5.57 -5.02 19.87
N GLY A 63 5.07 -5.50 18.77
CA GLY A 63 4.72 -6.89 18.64
C GLY A 63 5.88 -7.81 18.41
N ALA A 64 7.07 -7.26 18.22
CA ALA A 64 8.23 -8.08 17.91
C ALA A 64 8.75 -8.84 19.12
N ALA A 65 8.46 -8.33 20.31
CA ALA A 65 8.98 -8.97 21.50
C ALA A 65 8.45 -10.38 21.65
N GLY A 66 9.33 -11.30 21.95
CA GLY A 66 8.92 -12.68 22.16
C GLY A 66 8.75 -13.52 20.92
N MET A 67 9.02 -12.96 19.78
CA MET A 67 8.84 -13.70 18.53
C MET A 67 10.10 -14.35 18.04
N SER A 68 11.16 -14.28 18.79
CA SER A 68 12.47 -14.76 18.34
C SER A 68 12.46 -16.27 18.03
N ASP A 69 11.64 -17.01 18.74
CA ASP A 69 11.59 -18.47 18.52
C ASP A 69 11.01 -18.82 17.16
N PHE A 70 10.36 -17.89 16.51
CA PHE A 70 9.70 -18.12 15.24
C PHE A 70 10.22 -17.23 14.14
N GLU A 71 11.49 -16.81 14.26
CA GLU A 71 11.98 -15.80 13.33
C GLU A 71 11.94 -16.27 11.88
N ASN A 72 12.20 -17.56 11.61
CA ASN A 72 12.11 -18.03 10.23
C ASN A 72 10.70 -17.96 9.70
N THR A 73 9.73 -18.27 10.54
CA THR A 73 8.33 -18.14 10.16
C THR A 73 7.98 -16.69 9.94
N GLY A 74 8.46 -15.80 10.82
CA GLY A 74 8.20 -14.37 10.69
C GLY A 74 8.75 -13.81 9.39
N ILE A 75 9.94 -14.23 9.00
CA ILE A 75 10.54 -13.80 7.75
C ILE A 75 9.71 -14.26 6.55
N ALA A 76 9.25 -15.51 6.59
CA ALA A 76 8.42 -16.03 5.51
C ALA A 76 7.10 -15.26 5.42
N ILE A 77 6.52 -14.92 6.58
CA ILE A 77 5.30 -14.14 6.59
C ILE A 77 5.54 -12.75 6.03
N ALA A 78 6.67 -12.13 6.35
CA ALA A 78 7.01 -10.83 5.80
C ALA A 78 7.10 -10.88 4.28
N GLN A 79 7.68 -11.95 3.73
CA GLN A 79 7.76 -12.12 2.29
C GLN A 79 6.38 -12.31 1.68
N GLU A 80 5.53 -13.06 2.37
CA GLU A 80 4.17 -13.25 1.90
C GLU A 80 3.41 -11.93 1.88
N VAL A 81 3.53 -11.14 2.94
CA VAL A 81 2.87 -9.83 3.01
C VAL A 81 3.39 -8.91 1.92
N SER A 82 4.70 -8.95 1.69
CA SER A 82 5.29 -8.15 0.63
C SER A 82 4.67 -8.47 -0.73
N GLY A 83 4.46 -9.76 -1.01
CA GLY A 83 3.81 -10.19 -2.24
C GLY A 83 2.37 -9.73 -2.31
N ILE A 84 1.67 -9.79 -1.17
CA ILE A 84 0.29 -9.34 -1.11
C ILE A 84 0.20 -7.84 -1.43
N VAL A 85 1.13 -7.05 -0.89
CA VAL A 85 1.14 -5.62 -1.14
C VAL A 85 1.37 -5.33 -2.62
N LYS A 86 2.31 -6.06 -3.24
CA LYS A 86 2.57 -5.86 -4.66
C LYS A 86 1.41 -6.30 -5.53
N GLY A 87 0.58 -7.19 -5.03
CA GLY A 87 -0.59 -7.65 -5.75
C GLY A 87 -1.85 -6.85 -5.46
N GLY A 88 -1.72 -5.70 -4.81
CA GLY A 88 -2.88 -4.88 -4.51
C GLY A 88 -3.50 -4.26 -5.74
N SER A 89 -4.55 -3.49 -5.53
CA SER A 89 -5.27 -2.92 -6.65
C SER A 89 -5.53 -1.44 -6.44
N VAL A 90 -5.75 -0.74 -7.55
CA VAL A 90 -6.07 0.68 -7.54
C VAL A 90 -7.60 0.80 -7.46
N VAL A 91 -8.07 1.39 -6.37
CA VAL A 91 -9.50 1.57 -6.18
C VAL A 91 -9.99 2.79 -6.94
N SER A 92 -9.18 3.83 -6.99
CA SER A 92 -9.52 5.01 -7.78
C SER A 92 -8.24 5.69 -8.25
N ALA A 93 -8.34 6.40 -9.36
CA ALA A 93 -7.22 7.15 -9.90
C ALA A 93 -7.77 8.44 -10.48
N THR A 94 -7.15 9.55 -10.12
CA THR A 94 -7.53 10.84 -10.66
C THR A 94 -6.28 11.55 -11.16
N TYR A 95 -6.49 12.45 -12.11
CA TYR A 95 -5.39 13.18 -12.73
C TYR A 95 -5.66 14.67 -12.67
N ASP A 96 -4.61 15.45 -12.54
CA ASP A 96 -4.77 16.91 -12.59
C ASP A 96 -4.36 17.43 -13.97
N GLU A 97 -4.30 18.74 -14.09
CA GLU A 97 -4.02 19.36 -15.38
C GLU A 97 -2.61 19.09 -15.87
N GLU A 98 -1.73 18.72 -14.97
CA GLU A 98 -0.34 18.44 -15.33
C GLU A 98 -0.08 16.96 -15.46
N ASP A 99 -1.14 16.16 -15.47
CA ASP A 99 -1.09 14.70 -15.62
C ASP A 99 -0.47 14.00 -14.43
N ASN A 100 -0.40 14.67 -13.29
CA ASN A 100 -0.07 14.00 -12.04
C ASN A 100 -1.21 13.07 -11.69
N CYS A 101 -0.90 11.95 -11.08
CA CYS A 101 -1.90 10.95 -10.74
C CYS A 101 -1.97 10.79 -9.24
N GLU A 102 -3.19 10.75 -8.72
CA GLU A 102 -3.41 10.40 -7.33
C GLU A 102 -4.29 9.16 -7.28
N ILE A 103 -3.87 8.16 -6.52
CA ILE A 103 -4.60 6.90 -6.44
C ILE A 103 -4.94 6.57 -5.01
N ILE A 104 -5.98 5.75 -4.87
CA ILE A 104 -6.23 5.03 -3.64
C ILE A 104 -5.84 3.59 -3.92
N TYR A 105 -4.87 3.09 -3.18
CA TYR A 105 -4.35 1.74 -3.37
C TYR A 105 -4.87 0.85 -2.25
N GLU A 106 -5.36 -0.32 -2.61
CA GLU A 106 -5.95 -1.25 -1.65
C GLU A 106 -5.17 -2.55 -1.63
N VAL A 107 -4.85 -3.00 -0.42
CA VAL A 107 -4.22 -4.30 -0.20
C VAL A 107 -5.20 -5.12 0.59
N LYS A 108 -5.54 -6.28 0.07
CA LYS A 108 -6.57 -7.12 0.68
C LYS A 108 -6.16 -8.57 0.68
N ALA A 109 -6.23 -9.20 1.82
CA ALA A 109 -5.96 -10.63 1.95
C ALA A 109 -6.53 -11.10 3.27
N LYS A 110 -7.01 -12.32 3.27
CA LYS A 110 -7.59 -12.89 4.48
C LYS A 110 -6.53 -12.95 5.58
N GLY A 111 -6.87 -12.38 6.73
CA GLY A 111 -5.95 -12.38 7.86
C GLY A 111 -4.78 -11.45 7.71
N LEU A 112 -4.90 -10.45 6.85
CA LEU A 112 -3.78 -9.56 6.56
C LEU A 112 -3.24 -8.89 7.81
N LYS A 113 -4.11 -8.38 8.65
CA LYS A 113 -3.66 -7.65 9.83
C LYS A 113 -2.86 -8.56 10.77
N LYS A 114 -3.31 -9.79 10.92
CA LYS A 114 -2.57 -10.75 11.75
C LYS A 114 -1.22 -11.09 11.13
N LYS A 115 -1.18 -11.21 9.81
CA LYS A 115 0.08 -11.51 9.13
C LYS A 115 1.07 -10.37 9.29
N VAL A 116 0.59 -9.14 9.19
CA VAL A 116 1.44 -7.97 9.39
C VAL A 116 2.02 -7.98 10.80
N ALA A 117 1.20 -8.31 11.80
CA ALA A 117 1.65 -8.34 13.18
C ALA A 117 2.69 -9.44 13.40
N ALA A 118 2.58 -10.55 12.69
CA ALA A 118 3.47 -11.69 12.85
C ALA A 118 4.73 -11.60 12.00
N ALA A 119 4.78 -10.69 11.04
CA ALA A 119 5.89 -10.61 10.10
C ALA A 119 7.14 -10.10 10.78
N ASP A 120 8.27 -10.64 10.36
CA ASP A 120 9.58 -10.18 10.82
C ASP A 120 10.26 -9.54 9.61
N TRP A 121 10.35 -8.23 9.64
CA TRP A 121 10.83 -7.47 8.49
C TRP A 121 12.34 -7.31 8.49
N GLN A 122 12.95 -7.52 9.63
CA GLN A 122 14.37 -7.29 9.79
C GLN A 122 14.77 -5.91 9.32
#